data_fec3e098884594a4908f85b76733afb0
#
_entry.id   fec3e098884594a4908f85b76733afb0
#
_cell.length_a   1.000
_cell.length_b   1.000
_cell.length_c   1.000
_cell.angle_alpha   90.00
_cell.angle_beta   90.00
_cell.angle_gamma   90.00
#
_symmetry.space_group_name_H-M   'P 1'
#
loop_
_entity.id
_entity.type
_entity.pdbx_description
1 polymer ?
#
loop_
_entity_poly.entity_id
_entity_poly.type
_entity_poly.pdbx_seq_one_letter_code
_entity_poly.pdbx_strand_id
1 'polypeptide(L)'
;MSDPQQYVATVSERLVSDGFEVTPNVTVDGGIAGIWAARRNFQASMFSTVLTFVVVRLDTSVDAAHFTAFSAACFQTAVERTGGGRGLGSSGVCFAVTAVPHAAPDLVAVVEATPPPKHWSSFEFPVLVDLGAETVIFHRQRVLWGAAYVGRFRRDAERWLQPAP
;
A
#
# COMPACT_ATOMS: atom_id res chain seq x y z
N MET A 1 6.07 -15.97 14.17
CA MET A 1 5.89 -14.51 14.35
C MET A 1 7.10 -13.80 13.74
N SER A 2 6.90 -13.16 12.63
CA SER A 2 7.99 -12.48 11.91
C SER A 2 8.47 -11.26 12.68
N ASP A 3 9.80 -11.07 12.78
CA ASP A 3 10.39 -9.86 13.36
C ASP A 3 10.00 -8.65 12.50
N PRO A 4 9.48 -7.55 13.09
CA PRO A 4 9.04 -6.38 12.32
C PRO A 4 10.14 -5.76 11.44
N GLN A 5 11.39 -5.70 11.93
CA GLN A 5 12.51 -5.13 11.17
C GLN A 5 12.91 -6.07 10.02
N GLN A 6 12.92 -7.37 10.28
CA GLN A 6 13.17 -8.37 9.25
C GLN A 6 12.07 -8.34 8.18
N TYR A 7 10.79 -8.13 8.57
CA TYR A 7 9.70 -7.96 7.64
C TYR A 7 9.95 -6.78 6.70
N VAL A 8 10.28 -5.59 7.23
CA VAL A 8 10.57 -4.39 6.42
C VAL A 8 11.74 -4.64 5.47
N ALA A 9 12.81 -5.31 5.93
CA ALA A 9 13.95 -5.65 5.09
C ALA A 9 13.53 -6.57 3.93
N THR A 10 12.78 -7.63 4.23
CA THR A 10 12.28 -8.58 3.21
C THR A 10 11.37 -7.90 2.17
N VAL A 11 10.46 -7.03 2.62
CA VAL A 11 9.61 -6.25 1.71
C VAL A 11 10.45 -5.32 0.85
N SER A 12 11.45 -4.64 1.43
CA SER A 12 12.37 -3.77 0.68
C SER A 12 13.10 -4.52 -0.42
N GLU A 13 13.64 -5.70 -0.13
CA GLU A 13 14.34 -6.55 -1.11
C GLU A 13 13.42 -6.98 -2.25
N ARG A 14 12.19 -7.39 -1.95
CA ARG A 14 11.19 -7.76 -2.97
C ARG A 14 10.84 -6.57 -3.86
N LEU A 15 10.65 -5.39 -3.28
CA LEU A 15 10.32 -4.17 -4.02
C LEU A 15 11.50 -3.74 -4.91
N VAL A 16 12.73 -3.77 -4.41
CA VAL A 16 13.92 -3.46 -5.19
C VAL A 16 14.07 -4.44 -6.38
N SER A 17 13.91 -5.74 -6.13
CA SER A 17 13.97 -6.75 -7.21
C SER A 17 12.85 -6.59 -8.24
N ASP A 18 11.75 -5.93 -7.89
CA ASP A 18 10.63 -5.60 -8.78
C ASP A 18 10.75 -4.20 -9.42
N GLY A 19 11.91 -3.55 -9.27
CA GLY A 19 12.25 -2.27 -9.91
C GLY A 19 11.73 -1.03 -9.20
N PHE A 20 11.47 -1.10 -7.89
CA PHE A 20 11.17 0.08 -7.08
C PHE A 20 12.43 0.76 -6.59
N GLU A 21 12.39 2.08 -6.53
CA GLU A 21 13.32 2.87 -5.72
C GLU A 21 12.78 2.91 -4.29
N VAL A 22 13.57 2.41 -3.33
CA VAL A 22 13.18 2.31 -1.93
C VAL A 22 13.95 3.32 -1.10
N THR A 23 13.23 4.15 -0.35
CA THR A 23 13.77 5.15 0.58
C THR A 23 13.34 4.79 2.01
N PRO A 24 14.27 4.55 2.94
CA PRO A 24 13.94 4.27 4.33
C PRO A 24 13.56 5.55 5.09
N ASN A 25 12.82 5.37 6.20
CA ASN A 25 12.55 6.39 7.21
C ASN A 25 11.94 7.71 6.66
N VAL A 26 10.98 7.60 5.75
CA VAL A 26 10.29 8.76 5.19
C VAL A 26 9.19 9.24 6.15
N THR A 27 9.09 10.55 6.36
CA THR A 27 8.02 11.14 7.16
C THR A 27 6.72 11.20 6.34
N VAL A 28 5.66 10.64 6.90
CA VAL A 28 4.31 10.71 6.37
C VAL A 28 3.37 11.05 7.54
N ASP A 29 2.56 12.08 7.40
CA ASP A 29 1.61 12.52 8.44
C ASP A 29 2.24 12.74 9.83
N GLY A 30 3.43 13.33 9.86
CA GLY A 30 4.18 13.59 11.11
C GLY A 30 4.78 12.34 11.76
N GLY A 31 4.53 11.14 11.23
CA GLY A 31 5.12 9.88 11.65
C GLY A 31 6.19 9.36 10.70
N ILE A 32 7.02 8.44 11.17
CA ILE A 32 8.05 7.80 10.34
C ILE A 32 7.48 6.52 9.75
N ALA A 33 7.44 6.42 8.41
CA ALA A 33 7.24 5.16 7.72
C ALA A 33 8.57 4.39 7.64
N GLY A 34 8.53 3.08 7.80
CA GLY A 34 9.71 2.23 7.69
C GLY A 34 10.34 2.30 6.30
N ILE A 35 9.52 2.28 5.25
CA ILE A 35 9.94 2.47 3.87
C ILE A 35 8.92 3.28 3.07
N TRP A 36 9.45 3.99 2.08
CA TRP A 36 8.72 4.57 0.96
C TRP A 36 9.31 3.99 -0.32
N ALA A 37 8.50 3.31 -1.11
CA ALA A 37 8.94 2.76 -2.39
C ALA A 37 8.13 3.38 -3.53
N ALA A 38 8.81 3.70 -4.63
CA ALA A 38 8.19 4.28 -5.81
C ALA A 38 8.68 3.59 -7.08
N ARG A 39 7.76 3.35 -8.01
CA ARG A 39 8.08 2.79 -9.34
C ARG A 39 7.25 3.48 -10.41
N ARG A 40 7.89 3.80 -11.52
CA ARG A 40 7.23 4.33 -12.72
C ARG A 40 7.33 3.31 -13.84
N ASN A 41 6.21 2.82 -14.33
CA ASN A 41 6.14 1.89 -15.45
C ASN A 41 5.28 2.44 -16.58
N PHE A 42 5.78 2.42 -17.80
CA PHE A 42 4.97 2.66 -18.98
C PHE A 42 4.19 1.40 -19.35
N GLN A 43 2.87 1.53 -19.47
CA GLN A 43 2.00 0.44 -19.92
C GLN A 43 1.55 0.71 -21.35
N ALA A 44 2.14 -0.01 -22.30
CA ALA A 44 1.85 0.14 -23.72
C ALA A 44 0.37 -0.13 -24.07
N SER A 45 -0.27 -1.07 -23.37
CA SER A 45 -1.70 -1.40 -23.54
C SER A 45 -2.66 -0.26 -23.19
N MET A 46 -2.20 0.71 -22.43
CA MET A 46 -3.00 1.86 -21.96
C MET A 46 -2.44 3.19 -22.46
N PHE A 47 -1.31 3.18 -23.19
CA PHE A 47 -0.56 4.39 -23.57
C PHE A 47 -0.36 5.36 -22.41
N SER A 48 -0.19 4.83 -21.19
CA SER A 48 -0.09 5.64 -19.98
C SER A 48 1.07 5.18 -19.10
N THR A 49 1.60 6.14 -18.35
CA THR A 49 2.57 5.86 -17.28
C THR A 49 1.80 5.55 -15.99
N VAL A 50 2.07 4.41 -15.39
CA VAL A 50 1.54 4.03 -14.09
C VAL A 50 2.59 4.28 -13.01
N LEU A 51 2.23 5.12 -12.03
CA LEU A 51 3.01 5.37 -10.84
C LEU A 51 2.51 4.45 -9.72
N THR A 52 3.41 3.65 -9.16
CA THR A 52 3.09 2.77 -8.05
C THR A 52 3.91 3.19 -6.84
N PHE A 53 3.23 3.43 -5.74
CA PHE A 53 3.83 3.71 -4.44
C PHE A 53 3.49 2.60 -3.46
N VAL A 54 4.47 2.22 -2.64
CA VAL A 54 4.28 1.30 -1.52
C VAL A 54 4.90 1.95 -0.29
N VAL A 55 4.07 2.23 0.71
CA VAL A 55 4.50 2.88 1.96
C VAL A 55 4.22 1.92 3.09
N VAL A 56 5.23 1.53 3.83
CA VAL A 56 5.10 0.58 4.95
C VAL A 56 5.40 1.27 6.27
N ARG A 57 4.45 1.21 7.19
CA ARG A 57 4.61 1.64 8.58
C ARG A 57 4.50 0.44 9.51
N LEU A 58 5.34 0.42 10.53
CA LEU A 58 5.27 -0.53 11.64
C LEU A 58 4.58 0.13 12.82
N ASP A 59 3.53 -0.48 13.34
CA ASP A 59 2.84 -0.05 14.55
C ASP A 59 2.73 -1.20 15.55
N THR A 60 2.68 -0.89 16.83
CA THR A 60 2.40 -1.89 17.88
C THR A 60 0.91 -2.26 17.93
N SER A 61 0.07 -1.30 17.61
CA SER A 61 -1.38 -1.44 17.47
C SER A 61 -1.93 -0.27 16.66
N VAL A 62 -3.05 -0.46 15.99
CA VAL A 62 -3.72 0.58 15.21
C VAL A 62 -5.23 0.37 15.26
N ASP A 63 -5.99 1.45 15.36
CA ASP A 63 -7.44 1.45 15.17
C ASP A 63 -7.85 1.84 13.75
N ALA A 64 -9.13 1.71 13.43
CA ALA A 64 -9.65 1.97 12.09
C ALA A 64 -9.47 3.45 11.65
N ALA A 65 -9.57 4.41 12.59
CA ALA A 65 -9.42 5.82 12.29
C ALA A 65 -7.98 6.16 11.91
N HIS A 66 -7.00 5.71 12.71
CA HIS A 66 -5.58 5.90 12.43
C HIS A 66 -5.12 5.13 11.18
N PHE A 67 -5.66 3.93 10.95
CA PHE A 67 -5.40 3.17 9.73
C PHE A 67 -5.85 3.93 8.49
N THR A 68 -7.08 4.45 8.50
CA THR A 68 -7.65 5.22 7.38
C THR A 68 -6.93 6.54 7.17
N ALA A 69 -6.62 7.26 8.25
CA ALA A 69 -5.87 8.54 8.18
C ALA A 69 -4.48 8.34 7.57
N PHE A 70 -3.76 7.29 7.98
CA PHE A 70 -2.46 6.97 7.40
C PHE A 70 -2.54 6.69 5.89
N SER A 71 -3.55 5.91 5.47
CA SER A 71 -3.76 5.63 4.05
C SER A 71 -3.98 6.90 3.24
N ALA A 72 -4.85 7.79 3.71
CA ALA A 72 -5.11 9.07 3.08
C ALA A 72 -3.84 9.96 3.01
N ALA A 73 -3.06 10.01 4.08
CA ALA A 73 -1.81 10.77 4.14
C ALA A 73 -0.75 10.23 3.16
N CYS A 74 -0.62 8.91 3.05
CA CYS A 74 0.26 8.28 2.06
C CYS A 74 -0.13 8.68 0.64
N PHE A 75 -1.42 8.65 0.34
CA PHE A 75 -1.93 9.03 -0.98
C PHE A 75 -1.67 10.51 -1.28
N GLN A 76 -1.93 11.41 -0.33
CA GLN A 76 -1.64 12.85 -0.49
C GLN A 76 -0.15 13.10 -0.71
N THR A 77 0.72 12.48 0.08
CA THR A 77 2.18 12.58 -0.08
C THR A 77 2.63 12.06 -1.45
N ALA A 78 2.02 10.99 -1.96
CA ALA A 78 2.29 10.48 -3.30
C ALA A 78 1.90 11.49 -4.39
N VAL A 79 0.74 12.13 -4.26
CA VAL A 79 0.27 13.18 -5.19
C VAL A 79 1.21 14.38 -5.18
N GLU A 80 1.63 14.86 -4.01
CA GLU A 80 2.55 15.99 -3.86
C GLU A 80 3.92 15.70 -4.49
N ARG A 81 4.47 14.51 -4.25
CA ARG A 81 5.77 14.08 -4.80
C ARG A 81 5.76 13.91 -6.33
N THR A 82 4.59 13.71 -6.92
CA THR A 82 4.44 13.66 -8.39
C THR A 82 4.25 15.03 -9.03
N GLY A 83 4.36 16.11 -8.26
CA GLY A 83 4.21 17.47 -8.76
C GLY A 83 2.77 17.85 -9.09
N GLY A 84 1.79 17.16 -8.48
CA GLY A 84 0.36 17.43 -8.72
C GLY A 84 -0.09 17.19 -10.16
N GLY A 85 0.76 16.55 -10.96
CA GLY A 85 0.56 16.33 -12.39
C GLY A 85 -0.64 15.44 -12.70
N ARG A 86 -1.83 16.01 -12.63
CA ARG A 86 -3.05 15.46 -13.21
C ARG A 86 -3.02 15.62 -14.73
N GLY A 87 -1.98 15.07 -15.36
CA GLY A 87 -1.87 15.06 -16.83
C GLY A 87 -2.68 13.90 -17.42
N LEU A 88 -3.32 14.15 -18.54
CA LEU A 88 -3.82 13.10 -19.42
C LEU A 88 -2.67 12.10 -19.68
N GLY A 89 -2.86 10.83 -19.27
CA GLY A 89 -1.89 9.76 -19.51
C GLY A 89 -1.06 9.30 -18.30
N SER A 90 -1.36 9.74 -17.07
CA SER A 90 -0.79 9.16 -15.86
C SER A 90 -1.87 8.62 -14.93
N SER A 91 -1.70 7.40 -14.49
CA SER A 91 -2.51 6.78 -13.45
C SER A 91 -1.59 6.36 -12.30
N GLY A 92 -2.13 6.29 -11.09
CA GLY A 92 -1.34 5.92 -9.93
C GLY A 92 -2.05 5.00 -8.96
N VAL A 93 -1.27 4.23 -8.22
CA VAL A 93 -1.76 3.48 -7.06
C VAL A 93 -0.80 3.67 -5.89
N CYS A 94 -1.35 3.92 -4.71
CA CYS A 94 -0.62 4.00 -3.46
C CYS A 94 -1.06 2.87 -2.54
N PHE A 95 -0.19 1.92 -2.28
CA PHE A 95 -0.36 0.89 -1.26
C PHE A 95 0.09 1.46 0.08
N ALA A 96 -0.87 1.77 0.93
CA ALA A 96 -0.60 2.23 2.29
C ALA A 96 -0.66 1.04 3.25
N VAL A 97 0.49 0.60 3.70
CA VAL A 97 0.66 -0.64 4.46
C VAL A 97 0.93 -0.34 5.93
N THR A 98 0.05 -0.82 6.79
CA THR A 98 0.29 -0.84 8.24
C THR A 98 0.53 -2.27 8.68
N ALA A 99 1.72 -2.56 9.20
CA ALA A 99 2.08 -3.86 9.74
C ALA A 99 2.07 -3.82 11.28
N VAL A 100 1.37 -4.77 11.89
CA VAL A 100 1.20 -4.90 13.34
C VAL A 100 1.57 -6.31 13.79
N PRO A 101 2.01 -6.50 15.05
CA PRO A 101 2.27 -7.83 15.60
C PRO A 101 1.02 -8.72 15.58
N HIS A 102 -0.14 -8.14 15.91
CA HIS A 102 -1.44 -8.81 15.88
C HIS A 102 -2.52 -7.81 15.46
N ALA A 103 -3.27 -8.14 14.41
CA ALA A 103 -4.39 -7.34 13.96
C ALA A 103 -5.64 -7.59 14.81
N ALA A 104 -6.26 -6.52 15.32
CA ALA A 104 -7.50 -6.63 16.06
C ALA A 104 -8.64 -7.11 15.15
N PRO A 105 -9.50 -8.05 15.56
CA PRO A 105 -10.55 -8.63 14.72
C PRO A 105 -11.56 -7.61 14.18
N ASP A 106 -11.87 -6.58 14.93
CA ASP A 106 -12.74 -5.48 14.53
C ASP A 106 -12.11 -4.64 13.40
N LEU A 107 -10.81 -4.36 13.49
CA LEU A 107 -10.08 -3.69 12.42
C LEU A 107 -10.02 -4.56 11.15
N VAL A 108 -9.75 -5.86 11.28
CA VAL A 108 -9.76 -6.80 10.15
C VAL A 108 -11.10 -6.74 9.44
N ALA A 109 -12.22 -6.82 10.19
CA ALA A 109 -13.56 -6.75 9.63
C ALA A 109 -13.82 -5.43 8.87
N VAL A 110 -13.35 -4.30 9.40
CA VAL A 110 -13.46 -2.98 8.76
C VAL A 110 -12.65 -2.94 7.46
N VAL A 111 -11.40 -3.40 7.47
CA VAL A 111 -10.52 -3.39 6.29
C VAL A 111 -11.09 -4.27 5.18
N GLU A 112 -11.59 -5.45 5.50
CA GLU A 112 -12.16 -6.36 4.51
C GLU A 112 -13.49 -5.86 3.93
N ALA A 113 -14.30 -5.16 4.72
CA ALA A 113 -15.61 -4.63 4.31
C ALA A 113 -15.50 -3.31 3.53
N THR A 114 -14.48 -2.48 3.80
CA THR A 114 -14.37 -1.13 3.25
C THR A 114 -13.70 -1.14 1.88
N PRO A 115 -14.41 -0.73 0.80
CA PRO A 115 -13.81 -0.61 -0.52
C PRO A 115 -12.65 0.41 -0.54
N PRO A 116 -11.59 0.16 -1.31
CA PRO A 116 -10.50 1.12 -1.47
C PRO A 116 -11.02 2.47 -1.98
N PRO A 117 -10.59 3.60 -1.38
CA PRO A 117 -10.96 4.92 -1.85
C PRO A 117 -10.52 5.12 -3.31
N LYS A 118 -11.39 5.73 -4.09
CA LYS A 118 -11.19 5.96 -5.52
C LYS A 118 -11.06 7.45 -5.79
N HIS A 119 -9.96 7.82 -6.39
CA HIS A 119 -9.68 9.17 -6.85
C HIS A 119 -9.69 9.22 -8.38
N TRP A 120 -9.78 10.41 -8.95
CA TRP A 120 -9.70 10.56 -10.41
C TRP A 120 -8.36 10.07 -10.95
N SER A 121 -8.38 9.02 -11.78
CA SER A 121 -7.22 8.33 -12.38
C SER A 121 -6.21 7.69 -11.39
N SER A 122 -6.51 7.63 -10.10
CA SER A 122 -5.62 7.09 -9.09
C SER A 122 -6.36 6.26 -8.06
N PHE A 123 -5.64 5.35 -7.39
CA PHE A 123 -6.18 4.46 -6.38
C PHE A 123 -5.39 4.58 -5.08
N GLU A 124 -6.12 4.66 -3.99
CA GLU A 124 -5.61 4.45 -2.64
C GLU A 124 -5.92 3.00 -2.27
N PHE A 125 -4.92 2.21 -1.89
CA PHE A 125 -5.08 0.80 -1.58
C PHE A 125 -4.55 0.50 -0.18
N PRO A 126 -5.42 0.62 0.85
CA PRO A 126 -5.04 0.33 2.23
C PRO A 126 -4.79 -1.17 2.42
N VAL A 127 -3.70 -1.51 3.11
CA VAL A 127 -3.31 -2.88 3.42
C VAL A 127 -2.93 -2.98 4.90
N LEU A 128 -3.51 -3.94 5.60
CA LEU A 128 -3.13 -4.32 6.95
C LEU A 128 -2.34 -5.62 6.89
N VAL A 129 -1.24 -5.71 7.61
CA VAL A 129 -0.43 -6.93 7.72
C VAL A 129 -0.38 -7.37 9.17
N ASP A 130 -0.86 -8.58 9.43
CA ASP A 130 -0.71 -9.26 10.72
C ASP A 130 0.56 -10.12 10.68
N LEU A 131 1.59 -9.69 11.40
CA LEU A 131 2.88 -10.38 11.44
C LEU A 131 2.82 -11.69 12.25
N GLY A 132 1.93 -11.76 13.23
CA GLY A 132 1.73 -12.94 14.06
C GLY A 132 0.99 -14.05 13.33
N ALA A 133 -0.04 -13.68 12.58
CA ALA A 133 -0.81 -14.60 11.73
C ALA A 133 -0.20 -14.79 10.33
N GLU A 134 0.86 -14.04 10.00
CA GLU A 134 1.52 -14.06 8.68
C GLU A 134 0.54 -13.80 7.52
N THR A 135 -0.37 -12.84 7.71
CA THR A 135 -1.49 -12.60 6.79
C THR A 135 -1.47 -11.18 6.24
N VAL A 136 -1.76 -11.05 4.95
CA VAL A 136 -2.02 -9.77 4.27
C VAL A 136 -3.52 -9.58 4.14
N ILE A 137 -4.04 -8.48 4.69
CA ILE A 137 -5.46 -8.18 4.83
C ILE A 137 -5.79 -6.91 4.04
N PHE A 138 -6.75 -7.00 3.16
CA PHE A 138 -7.27 -5.91 2.33
C PHE A 138 -8.71 -6.20 1.94
N HIS A 139 -9.38 -5.23 1.34
CA HIS A 139 -10.75 -5.42 0.86
C HIS A 139 -10.88 -6.58 -0.14
N ARG A 140 -11.70 -7.57 0.18
CA ARG A 140 -11.86 -8.81 -0.60
C ARG A 140 -13.14 -8.88 -1.43
N GLN A 141 -14.12 -8.03 -1.17
CA GLN A 141 -15.40 -8.06 -1.87
C GLN A 141 -15.26 -7.59 -3.33
N ARG A 142 -16.25 -7.92 -4.17
CA ARG A 142 -16.30 -7.47 -5.56
C ARG A 142 -16.48 -5.95 -5.62
N VAL A 143 -15.59 -5.29 -6.36
CA VAL A 143 -15.72 -3.87 -6.68
C VAL A 143 -16.31 -3.75 -8.08
N LEU A 144 -17.47 -3.10 -8.22
CA LEU A 144 -18.17 -2.96 -9.51
C LEU A 144 -17.35 -2.12 -10.52
N TRP A 145 -16.59 -1.14 -10.05
CA TRP A 145 -15.76 -0.27 -10.87
C TRP A 145 -14.27 -0.52 -10.62
N GLY A 146 -13.51 -0.73 -11.68
CA GLY A 146 -12.07 -0.98 -11.57
C GLY A 146 -11.72 -2.43 -11.20
N ALA A 147 -12.62 -3.39 -11.36
CA ALA A 147 -12.42 -4.80 -11.01
C ALA A 147 -11.11 -5.39 -11.58
N ALA A 148 -10.76 -5.04 -12.81
CA ALA A 148 -9.52 -5.49 -13.45
C ALA A 148 -8.27 -4.97 -12.73
N TYR A 149 -8.29 -3.72 -12.25
CA TYR A 149 -7.18 -3.10 -11.53
C TYR A 149 -7.07 -3.64 -10.10
N VAL A 150 -8.19 -3.74 -9.38
CA VAL A 150 -8.22 -4.23 -8.00
C VAL A 150 -7.72 -5.67 -7.91
N GLY A 151 -8.06 -6.52 -8.87
CA GLY A 151 -7.55 -7.89 -8.94
C GLY A 151 -6.01 -7.94 -9.10
N ARG A 152 -5.44 -7.02 -9.86
CA ARG A 152 -3.98 -6.87 -9.97
C ARG A 152 -3.38 -6.36 -8.67
N PHE A 153 -3.96 -5.32 -8.06
CA PHE A 153 -3.45 -4.75 -6.80
C PHE A 153 -3.43 -5.78 -5.67
N ARG A 154 -4.44 -6.66 -5.60
CA ARG A 154 -4.46 -7.76 -4.63
C ARG A 154 -3.29 -8.74 -4.83
N ARG A 155 -3.05 -9.17 -6.07
CA ARG A 155 -1.91 -10.05 -6.38
C ARG A 155 -0.57 -9.38 -6.09
N ASP A 156 -0.44 -8.11 -6.43
CA ASP A 156 0.77 -7.32 -6.17
C ASP A 156 0.99 -7.17 -4.66
N ALA A 157 -0.06 -6.86 -3.87
CA ALA A 157 0.01 -6.79 -2.42
C ALA A 157 0.43 -8.14 -1.79
N GLU A 158 -0.18 -9.24 -2.19
CA GLU A 158 0.20 -10.58 -1.71
C GLU A 158 1.65 -10.90 -2.06
N ARG A 159 2.09 -10.61 -3.29
CA ARG A 159 3.45 -10.90 -3.75
C ARG A 159 4.52 -10.12 -3.00
N TRP A 160 4.28 -8.82 -2.73
CA TRP A 160 5.30 -7.98 -2.10
C TRP A 160 5.25 -8.03 -0.58
N LEU A 161 4.05 -8.11 0.00
CA LEU A 161 3.81 -7.82 1.41
C LEU A 161 3.60 -9.07 2.27
N GLN A 162 3.53 -10.27 1.68
CA GLN A 162 3.39 -11.50 2.46
C GLN A 162 4.55 -11.64 3.45
N PRO A 163 4.31 -11.73 4.78
CA PRO A 163 5.36 -12.06 5.73
C PRO A 163 6.06 -13.36 5.36
N ALA A 164 7.36 -13.44 5.65
CA ALA A 164 8.09 -14.70 5.51
C ALA A 164 7.69 -15.65 6.65
N PRO A 165 7.57 -16.95 6.39
CA PRO A 165 7.28 -17.96 7.41
C PRO A 165 8.37 -18.06 8.48
#